data_723e3d39df2505176575b0aadd17d113
#
_entry.id   723e3d39df2505176575b0aadd17d113
#
_cell.length_a   1.000
_cell.length_b   1.000
_cell.length_c   1.000
_cell.angle_alpha   90.00
_cell.angle_beta   90.00
_cell.angle_gamma   90.00
#
_symmetry.space_group_name_H-M   'P 1'
#
loop_
_entity.id
_entity.type
_entity.pdbx_description
1 polymer ?
#
loop_
_entity_poly.entity_id
_entity_poly.type
_entity_poly.pdbx_seq_one_letter_code
_entity_poly.pdbx_strand_id
1 'polypeptide(L)'
;MMNAEVNAEFILYFSTQQSALVMSNYDVIIIGGGHNGLVNAAYLARAGRKALVLERRHVVGGAAVTEEVFPGFKYSVCSYVVSLLRPEIIRELDLPRHGLEILPLDGTFTPMPSGDYLWRVNDHAQTRREIARHSKVDAEAYDEYGKAMVDMGRFVKPILNMTPPDPTSLDPRGLMHLLTLGRRFQALSDDDKYNQIQLMTMSAVDFLDQW
;
A
#
# COMPACT_ATOMS: atom_id res chain seq x y z
N MET A 1 -14.69 -13.41 -28.56
CA MET A 1 -13.88 -12.99 -27.38
C MET A 1 -12.48 -12.70 -27.90
N MET A 2 -12.21 -11.43 -28.20
CA MET A 2 -10.92 -11.01 -28.73
C MET A 2 -9.91 -10.92 -27.58
N ASN A 3 -8.85 -11.74 -27.67
CA ASN A 3 -7.64 -11.55 -26.88
C ASN A 3 -7.02 -10.21 -27.31
N ALA A 4 -7.24 -9.17 -26.54
CA ALA A 4 -6.42 -7.97 -26.63
C ALA A 4 -5.06 -8.33 -26.03
N GLU A 5 -4.09 -8.65 -26.89
CA GLU A 5 -2.69 -8.69 -26.53
C GLU A 5 -2.34 -7.33 -25.93
N VAL A 6 -1.90 -7.32 -24.68
CA VAL A 6 -1.49 -6.12 -23.98
C VAL A 6 -0.14 -5.69 -24.56
N ASN A 7 -0.18 -4.79 -25.54
CA ASN A 7 1.02 -4.19 -26.14
C ASN A 7 1.61 -3.12 -25.18
N ALA A 8 2.10 -3.54 -24.04
CA ALA A 8 2.98 -2.72 -23.21
C ALA A 8 4.43 -3.13 -23.53
N GLU A 9 5.13 -2.33 -24.31
CA GLU A 9 6.57 -2.50 -24.50
C GLU A 9 7.28 -1.98 -23.25
N PHE A 10 7.87 -2.89 -22.48
CA PHE A 10 8.76 -2.55 -21.38
C PHE A 10 10.17 -2.38 -21.92
N ILE A 11 10.62 -1.15 -22.09
CA ILE A 11 12.01 -0.87 -22.45
C ILE A 11 12.77 -0.54 -21.17
N LEU A 12 13.57 -1.51 -20.71
CA LEU A 12 14.60 -1.29 -19.71
C LEU A 12 15.71 -0.45 -20.35
N TYR A 13 15.87 0.78 -19.91
CA TYR A 13 16.85 1.69 -20.49
C TYR A 13 18.25 1.41 -19.94
N PHE A 14 19.05 0.67 -20.71
CA PHE A 14 20.51 0.70 -20.58
C PHE A 14 21.06 1.75 -21.56
N SER A 15 22.05 2.49 -21.13
CA SER A 15 22.63 3.68 -21.79
C SER A 15 23.19 3.47 -23.22
N THR A 16 22.99 2.33 -23.83
CA THR A 16 23.57 1.96 -25.14
C THR A 16 22.57 1.74 -26.29
N GLN A 17 21.24 1.88 -26.05
CA GLN A 17 20.26 1.68 -27.13
C GLN A 17 19.38 2.92 -27.38
N GLN A 18 19.99 4.07 -27.62
CA GLN A 18 19.27 5.30 -27.97
C GLN A 18 18.55 5.23 -29.36
N SER A 19 18.98 4.36 -30.24
CA SER A 19 18.51 4.37 -31.64
C SER A 19 17.12 3.72 -31.86
N ALA A 20 16.67 2.80 -30.98
CA ALA A 20 15.38 2.14 -31.16
C ALA A 20 14.18 3.01 -30.62
N LEU A 21 14.44 3.90 -29.70
CA LEU A 21 13.42 4.80 -29.14
C LEU A 21 12.96 5.91 -30.10
N VAL A 22 13.79 6.28 -31.05
CA VAL A 22 13.56 7.44 -31.93
C VAL A 22 12.48 7.19 -33.00
N MET A 23 12.12 5.92 -33.26
CA MET A 23 11.22 5.56 -34.37
C MET A 23 9.84 5.05 -33.91
N SER A 24 9.55 5.02 -32.61
CA SER A 24 8.27 4.55 -32.07
C SER A 24 7.44 5.72 -31.54
N ASN A 25 6.19 5.82 -31.99
CA ASN A 25 5.24 6.78 -31.46
C ASN A 25 4.53 6.18 -30.22
N TYR A 26 4.67 6.82 -29.07
CA TYR A 26 3.96 6.48 -27.84
C TYR A 26 2.92 7.55 -27.51
N ASP A 27 1.76 7.13 -27.00
CA ASP A 27 0.72 8.04 -26.52
C ASP A 27 1.10 8.60 -25.15
N VAL A 28 1.79 7.80 -24.32
CA VAL A 28 2.15 8.14 -22.94
C VAL A 28 3.55 7.64 -22.60
N ILE A 29 4.31 8.48 -21.90
CA ILE A 29 5.61 8.11 -21.31
C ILE A 29 5.49 8.17 -19.80
N ILE A 30 5.81 7.07 -19.11
CA ILE A 30 5.78 6.93 -17.65
C ILE A 30 7.23 6.85 -17.17
N ILE A 31 7.61 7.79 -16.32
CA ILE A 31 8.94 7.83 -15.72
C ILE A 31 8.91 7.13 -14.37
N GLY A 32 9.61 6.01 -14.30
CA GLY A 32 9.69 5.13 -13.14
C GLY A 32 8.86 3.85 -13.28
N GLY A 33 9.54 2.70 -13.26
CA GLY A 33 8.96 1.35 -13.30
C GLY A 33 8.62 0.79 -11.93
N GLY A 34 8.27 1.63 -10.95
CA GLY A 34 7.74 1.20 -9.67
C GLY A 34 6.30 0.67 -9.82
N HIS A 35 5.76 0.05 -8.76
CA HIS A 35 4.42 -0.56 -8.78
C HIS A 35 3.32 0.40 -9.27
N ASN A 36 3.35 1.67 -8.89
CA ASN A 36 2.38 2.67 -9.37
C ASN A 36 2.52 2.95 -10.87
N GLY A 37 3.75 3.10 -11.37
CA GLY A 37 4.02 3.30 -12.80
C GLY A 37 3.59 2.10 -13.63
N LEU A 38 3.87 0.89 -13.15
CA LEU A 38 3.50 -0.36 -13.83
C LEU A 38 1.97 -0.54 -13.89
N VAL A 39 1.26 -0.29 -12.80
CA VAL A 39 -0.21 -0.36 -12.76
C VAL A 39 -0.82 0.68 -13.71
N ASN A 40 -0.31 1.91 -13.71
CA ASN A 40 -0.77 2.97 -14.61
C ASN A 40 -0.55 2.57 -16.07
N ALA A 41 0.65 2.05 -16.42
CA ALA A 41 0.95 1.55 -17.76
C ALA A 41 -0.02 0.43 -18.19
N ALA A 42 -0.31 -0.51 -17.30
CA ALA A 42 -1.20 -1.62 -17.59
C ALA A 42 -2.64 -1.15 -17.88
N TYR A 43 -3.17 -0.20 -17.10
CA TYR A 43 -4.50 0.36 -17.36
C TYR A 43 -4.55 1.17 -18.68
N LEU A 44 -3.52 1.96 -18.96
CA LEU A 44 -3.42 2.70 -20.22
C LEU A 44 -3.35 1.76 -21.43
N ALA A 45 -2.55 0.69 -21.33
CA ALA A 45 -2.44 -0.31 -22.38
C ALA A 45 -3.78 -1.04 -22.60
N ARG A 46 -4.50 -1.38 -21.54
CA ARG A 46 -5.87 -1.94 -21.65
C ARG A 46 -6.86 -0.97 -22.30
N ALA A 47 -6.65 0.33 -22.14
CA ALA A 47 -7.42 1.37 -22.81
C ALA A 47 -6.96 1.62 -24.27
N GLY A 48 -6.09 0.77 -24.83
CA GLY A 48 -5.58 0.85 -26.20
C GLY A 48 -4.52 1.93 -26.41
N ARG A 49 -3.91 2.46 -25.33
CA ARG A 49 -2.82 3.43 -25.43
C ARG A 49 -1.47 2.73 -25.50
N LYS A 50 -0.58 3.26 -26.34
CA LYS A 50 0.82 2.82 -26.38
C LYS A 50 1.57 3.53 -25.26
N ALA A 51 1.91 2.79 -24.20
CA ALA A 51 2.62 3.31 -23.03
C ALA A 51 4.09 2.85 -23.06
N LEU A 52 5.00 3.80 -22.86
CA LEU A 52 6.42 3.54 -22.62
C LEU A 52 6.74 3.77 -21.15
N VAL A 53 7.36 2.78 -20.51
CA VAL A 53 7.85 2.91 -19.14
C VAL A 53 9.38 3.02 -19.14
N LEU A 54 9.89 4.11 -18.58
CA LEU A 54 11.32 4.33 -18.42
C LEU A 54 11.73 4.03 -16.98
N GLU A 55 12.62 3.06 -16.79
CA GLU A 55 13.17 2.72 -15.48
C GLU A 55 14.69 2.86 -15.49
N ARG A 56 15.24 3.52 -14.46
CA ARG A 56 16.69 3.75 -14.35
C ARG A 56 17.43 2.49 -13.90
N ARG A 57 16.79 1.65 -13.08
CA ARG A 57 17.38 0.42 -12.57
C ARG A 57 17.26 -0.70 -13.62
N HIS A 58 18.09 -1.73 -13.46
CA HIS A 58 18.03 -2.95 -14.27
C HIS A 58 16.83 -3.86 -13.91
N VAL A 59 16.03 -3.50 -12.93
CA VAL A 59 14.87 -4.24 -12.42
C VAL A 59 13.72 -3.29 -12.19
N VAL A 60 12.51 -3.72 -12.52
CA VAL A 60 11.26 -3.00 -12.26
C VAL A 60 10.66 -3.40 -10.92
N GLY A 61 9.76 -2.56 -10.38
CA GLY A 61 9.06 -2.82 -9.12
C GLY A 61 9.24 -1.71 -8.09
N GLY A 62 10.29 -0.88 -8.22
CA GLY A 62 10.56 0.23 -7.30
C GLY A 62 10.77 -0.26 -5.87
N ALA A 63 9.99 0.26 -4.91
CA ALA A 63 10.06 -0.15 -3.51
C ALA A 63 9.53 -1.58 -3.25
N ALA A 64 8.82 -2.18 -4.20
CA ALA A 64 8.31 -3.55 -4.08
C ALA A 64 9.28 -4.62 -4.59
N VAL A 65 10.51 -4.22 -4.93
CA VAL A 65 11.53 -5.14 -5.44
C VAL A 65 12.02 -6.08 -4.35
N THR A 66 12.17 -7.37 -4.71
CA THR A 66 12.92 -8.36 -3.94
C THR A 66 14.32 -8.46 -4.51
N GLU A 67 15.33 -8.29 -3.66
CA GLU A 67 16.74 -8.32 -4.07
C GLU A 67 17.51 -9.38 -3.28
N GLU A 68 18.50 -9.95 -3.92
CA GLU A 68 19.44 -10.86 -3.26
C GLU A 68 20.56 -10.02 -2.61
N VAL A 69 20.43 -9.80 -1.29
CA VAL A 69 21.37 -8.99 -0.51
C VAL A 69 22.60 -9.81 -0.12
N PHE A 70 22.40 -11.10 0.15
CA PHE A 70 23.47 -12.09 0.36
C PHE A 70 23.22 -13.28 -0.56
N PRO A 71 24.26 -13.97 -1.03
CA PRO A 71 24.12 -15.16 -1.87
C PRO A 71 23.15 -16.18 -1.26
N GLY A 72 22.10 -16.53 -2.01
CA GLY A 72 21.04 -17.45 -1.58
C GLY A 72 19.93 -16.82 -0.75
N PHE A 73 20.03 -15.55 -0.34
CA PHE A 73 19.01 -14.88 0.48
C PHE A 73 18.37 -13.72 -0.27
N LYS A 74 17.08 -13.82 -0.51
CA LYS A 74 16.27 -12.81 -1.17
C LYS A 74 15.38 -12.10 -0.16
N TYR A 75 15.38 -10.77 -0.19
CA TYR A 75 14.61 -9.93 0.71
C TYR A 75 13.79 -8.91 -0.07
N SER A 76 12.57 -8.67 0.40
CA SER A 76 11.85 -7.46 0.01
C SER A 76 12.46 -6.26 0.73
N VAL A 77 13.10 -5.35 -0.03
CA VAL A 77 13.93 -4.29 0.54
C VAL A 77 13.12 -3.27 1.33
N CYS A 78 11.94 -2.90 0.81
CA CYS A 78 11.10 -1.84 1.40
C CYS A 78 9.63 -2.22 1.58
N SER A 79 9.20 -3.38 1.09
CA SER A 79 7.78 -3.76 1.07
C SER A 79 7.61 -5.20 1.57
N TYR A 80 7.75 -5.39 2.88
CA TYR A 80 7.67 -6.71 3.51
C TYR A 80 6.23 -7.23 3.64
N VAL A 81 5.22 -6.38 3.50
CA VAL A 81 3.81 -6.76 3.50
C VAL A 81 3.04 -6.13 2.34
N VAL A 82 2.05 -6.86 1.82
CA VAL A 82 1.11 -6.39 0.82
C VAL A 82 -0.18 -5.96 1.53
N SER A 83 -0.27 -4.70 1.91
CA SER A 83 -1.43 -4.16 2.66
C SER A 83 -2.27 -3.18 1.85
N LEU A 84 -1.67 -2.44 0.91
CA LEU A 84 -2.32 -1.35 0.19
C LEU A 84 -2.58 -1.64 -1.30
N LEU A 85 -2.12 -2.79 -1.82
CA LEU A 85 -2.47 -3.20 -3.18
C LEU A 85 -3.98 -3.51 -3.24
N ARG A 86 -4.69 -2.74 -4.02
CA ARG A 86 -6.15 -2.79 -4.06
C ARG A 86 -6.65 -4.09 -4.70
N PRO A 87 -7.65 -4.75 -4.09
CA PRO A 87 -8.24 -5.97 -4.65
C PRO A 87 -8.79 -5.79 -6.08
N GLU A 88 -9.27 -4.58 -6.40
CA GLU A 88 -9.73 -4.25 -7.75
C GLU A 88 -8.61 -4.37 -8.77
N ILE A 89 -7.42 -3.86 -8.46
CA ILE A 89 -6.25 -3.95 -9.34
C ILE A 89 -5.85 -5.41 -9.57
N ILE A 90 -5.81 -6.20 -8.48
CA ILE A 90 -5.49 -7.63 -8.55
C ILE A 90 -6.46 -8.35 -9.49
N ARG A 91 -7.76 -8.09 -9.34
CA ARG A 91 -8.82 -8.72 -10.14
C ARG A 91 -8.85 -8.22 -11.57
N GLU A 92 -8.79 -6.90 -11.78
CA GLU A 92 -8.94 -6.28 -13.10
C GLU A 92 -7.75 -6.54 -14.01
N LEU A 93 -6.54 -6.60 -13.44
CA LEU A 93 -5.32 -6.94 -14.18
C LEU A 93 -5.01 -8.44 -14.17
N ASP A 94 -5.86 -9.26 -13.53
CA ASP A 94 -5.71 -10.72 -13.42
C ASP A 94 -4.30 -11.12 -12.95
N LEU A 95 -3.81 -10.42 -11.91
CA LEU A 95 -2.43 -10.58 -11.44
C LEU A 95 -2.06 -12.02 -11.02
N PRO A 96 -2.99 -12.83 -10.45
CA PRO A 96 -2.69 -14.24 -10.17
C PRO A 96 -2.33 -15.05 -11.41
N ARG A 97 -2.97 -14.79 -12.56
CA ARG A 97 -2.61 -15.42 -13.84
C ARG A 97 -1.18 -15.09 -14.27
N HIS A 98 -0.67 -13.94 -13.84
CA HIS A 98 0.69 -13.49 -14.10
C HIS A 98 1.69 -13.86 -13.00
N GLY A 99 1.29 -14.73 -12.06
CA GLY A 99 2.16 -15.29 -11.03
C GLY A 99 2.16 -14.55 -9.70
N LEU A 100 1.23 -13.61 -9.48
CA LEU A 100 1.09 -13.02 -8.15
C LEU A 100 0.50 -14.05 -7.18
N GLU A 101 1.27 -14.39 -6.16
CA GLU A 101 0.83 -15.17 -5.01
C GLU A 101 1.04 -14.33 -3.74
N ILE A 102 -0.02 -14.15 -2.96
CA ILE A 102 0.03 -13.42 -1.69
C ILE A 102 -0.03 -14.45 -0.57
N LEU A 103 1.10 -14.60 0.12
CA LEU A 103 1.22 -15.53 1.24
C LEU A 103 0.79 -14.86 2.54
N PRO A 104 0.07 -15.57 3.43
CA PRO A 104 -0.22 -15.07 4.76
C PRO A 104 1.08 -14.80 5.53
N LEU A 105 1.13 -13.68 6.26
CA LEU A 105 2.24 -13.38 7.15
C LEU A 105 2.00 -14.08 8.49
N ASP A 106 2.93 -14.94 8.92
CA ASP A 106 2.83 -15.66 10.18
C ASP A 106 3.09 -14.77 11.40
N GLY A 107 3.94 -13.78 11.24
CA GLY A 107 4.27 -12.84 12.31
C GLY A 107 5.33 -11.83 11.89
N THR A 108 5.63 -10.93 12.81
CA THR A 108 6.70 -9.94 12.66
C THR A 108 7.72 -10.11 13.79
N PHE A 109 8.99 -10.05 13.44
CA PHE A 109 10.10 -10.17 14.38
C PHE A 109 10.90 -8.87 14.37
N THR A 110 11.04 -8.27 15.56
CA THR A 110 11.81 -7.03 15.75
C THR A 110 12.98 -7.32 16.69
N PRO A 111 14.21 -7.44 16.18
CA PRO A 111 15.39 -7.61 17.01
C PRO A 111 15.75 -6.30 17.71
N MET A 112 16.27 -6.39 18.93
CA MET A 112 16.71 -5.26 19.73
C MET A 112 18.25 -5.27 19.87
N PRO A 113 18.91 -4.09 20.02
CA PRO A 113 20.35 -4.03 20.23
C PRO A 113 20.84 -4.76 21.49
N SER A 114 19.99 -4.95 22.47
CA SER A 114 20.24 -5.72 23.70
C SER A 114 20.41 -7.22 23.49
N GLY A 115 20.10 -7.73 22.28
CA GLY A 115 20.01 -9.16 21.99
C GLY A 115 18.65 -9.76 22.29
N ASP A 116 17.73 -8.99 22.85
CA ASP A 116 16.32 -9.37 23.01
C ASP A 116 15.52 -9.09 21.73
N TYR A 117 14.24 -9.42 21.70
CA TYR A 117 13.38 -9.25 20.54
C TYR A 117 11.92 -9.07 20.96
N LEU A 118 11.12 -8.51 20.06
CA LEU A 118 9.67 -8.54 20.12
C LEU A 118 9.13 -9.39 18.94
N TRP A 119 8.42 -10.45 19.25
CA TRP A 119 7.79 -11.33 18.26
C TRP A 119 6.27 -11.19 18.31
N ARG A 120 5.71 -10.55 17.29
CA ARG A 120 4.27 -10.45 17.12
C ARG A 120 3.80 -11.52 16.14
N VAL A 121 2.87 -12.36 16.57
CA VAL A 121 2.27 -13.45 15.78
C VAL A 121 0.77 -13.25 15.61
N ASN A 122 0.15 -14.10 14.76
CA ASN A 122 -1.29 -14.05 14.54
C ASN A 122 -2.10 -14.53 15.77
N ASP A 123 -1.49 -15.35 16.64
CA ASP A 123 -2.10 -15.71 17.93
C ASP A 123 -2.04 -14.52 18.87
N HIS A 124 -3.23 -14.00 19.21
CA HIS A 124 -3.40 -12.81 20.03
C HIS A 124 -2.88 -13.01 21.46
N ALA A 125 -3.17 -14.16 22.06
CA ALA A 125 -2.72 -14.47 23.44
C ALA A 125 -1.20 -14.62 23.50
N GLN A 126 -0.59 -15.18 22.48
CA GLN A 126 0.87 -15.27 22.38
C GLN A 126 1.48 -13.88 22.21
N THR A 127 0.95 -13.06 21.33
CA THR A 127 1.43 -11.67 21.14
C THR A 127 1.35 -10.87 22.43
N ARG A 128 0.25 -10.97 23.19
CA ARG A 128 0.16 -10.32 24.52
C ARG A 128 1.22 -10.79 25.50
N ARG A 129 1.51 -12.10 25.52
CA ARG A 129 2.59 -12.64 26.39
C ARG A 129 3.96 -12.09 25.98
N GLU A 130 4.21 -11.94 24.68
CA GLU A 130 5.47 -11.36 24.19
C GLU A 130 5.60 -9.89 24.55
N ILE A 131 4.53 -9.10 24.41
CA ILE A 131 4.48 -7.69 24.85
C ILE A 131 4.72 -7.59 26.35
N ALA A 132 4.09 -8.45 27.15
CA ALA A 132 4.21 -8.45 28.62
C ALA A 132 5.63 -8.75 29.12
N ARG A 133 6.51 -9.33 28.28
CA ARG A 133 7.95 -9.47 28.61
C ARG A 133 8.64 -8.12 28.70
N HIS A 134 8.17 -7.12 27.96
CA HIS A 134 8.75 -5.79 27.88
C HIS A 134 7.97 -4.78 28.72
N SER A 135 6.62 -4.82 28.61
CA SER A 135 5.73 -3.94 29.35
C SER A 135 4.41 -4.64 29.66
N LYS A 136 4.09 -4.73 30.96
CA LYS A 136 2.80 -5.27 31.39
C LYS A 136 1.64 -4.31 31.09
N VAL A 137 1.90 -3.01 31.20
CA VAL A 137 0.91 -1.95 30.93
C VAL A 137 0.48 -2.03 29.47
N ASP A 138 1.45 -2.08 28.55
CA ASP A 138 1.15 -2.15 27.11
C ASP A 138 0.42 -3.46 26.75
N ALA A 139 0.76 -4.57 27.41
CA ALA A 139 0.06 -5.83 27.21
C ALA A 139 -1.39 -5.79 27.70
N GLU A 140 -1.70 -5.01 28.71
CA GLU A 140 -3.07 -4.78 29.20
C GLU A 140 -3.84 -3.86 28.25
N ALA A 141 -3.20 -2.79 27.74
CA ALA A 141 -3.80 -1.84 26.80
C ALA A 141 -3.97 -2.40 25.37
N TYR A 142 -3.24 -3.47 25.02
CA TYR A 142 -3.15 -3.99 23.66
C TYR A 142 -4.51 -4.32 23.00
N ASP A 143 -5.48 -4.79 23.78
CA ASP A 143 -6.83 -5.14 23.29
C ASP A 143 -7.62 -3.89 22.90
N GLU A 144 -7.61 -2.87 23.75
CA GLU A 144 -8.31 -1.61 23.50
C GLU A 144 -7.68 -0.85 22.35
N TYR A 145 -6.35 -0.77 22.33
CA TYR A 145 -5.61 -0.23 21.20
C TYR A 145 -5.96 -0.93 19.88
N GLY A 146 -5.93 -2.26 19.88
CA GLY A 146 -6.26 -3.05 18.70
C GLY A 146 -7.67 -2.80 18.19
N LYS A 147 -8.65 -2.70 19.11
CA LYS A 147 -10.04 -2.36 18.77
C LYS A 147 -10.12 -0.96 18.15
N ALA A 148 -9.52 0.04 18.79
CA ALA A 148 -9.52 1.42 18.29
C ALA A 148 -8.90 1.51 16.88
N MET A 149 -7.78 0.81 16.62
CA MET A 149 -7.16 0.77 15.30
C MET A 149 -8.06 0.12 14.23
N VAL A 150 -8.78 -0.95 14.58
CA VAL A 150 -9.74 -1.59 13.67
C VAL A 150 -10.90 -0.66 13.34
N ASP A 151 -11.46 0.02 14.34
CA ASP A 151 -12.61 0.91 14.18
C ASP A 151 -12.23 2.15 13.34
N MET A 152 -11.07 2.76 13.61
CA MET A 152 -10.50 3.81 12.76
C MET A 152 -10.24 3.33 11.32
N GLY A 153 -9.68 2.12 11.17
CA GLY A 153 -9.44 1.50 9.86
C GLY A 153 -10.71 1.30 9.04
N ARG A 154 -11.82 0.95 9.67
CA ARG A 154 -13.15 0.82 9.00
C ARG A 154 -13.64 2.16 8.43
N PHE A 155 -13.36 3.25 9.11
CA PHE A 155 -13.69 4.59 8.60
C PHE A 155 -12.79 5.00 7.44
N VAL A 156 -11.47 4.76 7.56
CA VAL A 156 -10.48 5.19 6.56
C VAL A 156 -10.53 4.37 5.27
N LYS A 157 -10.76 3.05 5.36
CA LYS A 157 -10.72 2.14 4.21
C LYS A 157 -11.55 2.57 2.99
N PRO A 158 -12.82 3.02 3.13
CA PRO A 158 -13.59 3.53 2.00
C PRO A 158 -13.04 4.84 1.40
N ILE A 159 -12.38 5.66 2.23
CA ILE A 159 -11.82 6.96 1.81
C ILE A 159 -10.63 6.76 0.88
N LEU A 160 -9.81 5.74 1.11
CA LEU A 160 -8.66 5.40 0.25
C LEU A 160 -9.07 5.11 -1.21
N ASN A 161 -10.34 4.79 -1.45
CA ASN A 161 -10.88 4.50 -2.77
C ASN A 161 -11.56 5.70 -3.43
N MET A 162 -11.63 6.83 -2.75
CA MET A 162 -12.28 8.03 -3.26
C MET A 162 -11.26 8.97 -3.91
N THR A 163 -11.64 9.56 -5.04
CA THR A 163 -10.96 10.77 -5.50
C THR A 163 -11.31 11.89 -4.52
N PRO A 164 -10.31 12.57 -3.93
CA PRO A 164 -10.59 13.65 -2.98
C PRO A 164 -11.49 14.70 -3.62
N PRO A 165 -12.63 15.04 -3.01
CA PRO A 165 -13.46 16.12 -3.52
C PRO A 165 -12.76 17.45 -3.29
N ASP A 166 -12.86 18.37 -4.25
CA ASP A 166 -12.40 19.74 -4.08
C ASP A 166 -13.41 20.52 -3.20
N PRO A 167 -13.03 20.92 -1.97
CA PRO A 167 -13.93 21.63 -1.07
C PRO A 167 -14.29 23.05 -1.54
N THR A 168 -13.56 23.58 -2.50
CA THR A 168 -13.80 24.93 -3.08
C THR A 168 -14.70 24.87 -4.31
N SER A 169 -14.93 23.68 -4.85
CA SER A 169 -15.77 23.48 -6.03
C SER A 169 -17.24 23.37 -5.65
N LEU A 170 -18.08 24.01 -6.42
CA LEU A 170 -19.55 23.87 -6.35
C LEU A 170 -20.06 22.68 -7.20
N ASP A 171 -19.18 21.81 -7.69
CA ASP A 171 -19.59 20.62 -8.42
C ASP A 171 -20.52 19.73 -7.57
N PRO A 172 -21.73 19.42 -8.06
CA PRO A 172 -22.71 18.63 -7.30
C PRO A 172 -22.19 17.24 -6.87
N ARG A 173 -21.30 16.62 -7.66
CA ARG A 173 -20.72 15.32 -7.33
C ARG A 173 -19.72 15.46 -6.18
N GLY A 174 -18.86 16.48 -6.21
CA GLY A 174 -17.93 16.81 -5.14
C GLY A 174 -18.67 17.10 -3.84
N LEU A 175 -19.72 17.92 -3.88
CA LEU A 175 -20.55 18.21 -2.71
C LEU A 175 -21.24 16.96 -2.14
N MET A 176 -21.72 16.06 -2.99
CA MET A 176 -22.32 14.81 -2.54
C MET A 176 -21.29 13.89 -1.85
N HIS A 177 -20.06 13.85 -2.36
CA HIS A 177 -18.97 13.13 -1.72
C HIS A 177 -18.61 13.69 -0.35
N LEU A 178 -18.51 15.03 -0.23
CA LEU A 178 -18.28 15.70 1.05
C LEU A 178 -19.40 15.44 2.06
N LEU A 179 -20.66 15.53 1.62
CA LEU A 179 -21.81 15.21 2.48
C LEU A 179 -21.79 13.75 2.95
N THR A 180 -21.44 12.83 2.06
CA THR A 180 -21.34 11.41 2.39
C THR A 180 -20.23 11.15 3.41
N LEU A 181 -19.08 11.80 3.22
CA LEU A 181 -17.95 11.72 4.16
C LEU A 181 -18.32 12.31 5.53
N GLY A 182 -18.94 13.48 5.54
CA GLY A 182 -19.41 14.13 6.76
C GLY A 182 -20.41 13.26 7.52
N ARG A 183 -21.39 12.64 6.83
CA ARG A 183 -22.35 11.72 7.48
C ARG A 183 -21.67 10.49 8.04
N ARG A 184 -20.69 9.91 7.34
CA ARG A 184 -19.91 8.77 7.86
C ARG A 184 -19.13 9.14 9.11
N PHE A 185 -18.51 10.32 9.14
CA PHE A 185 -17.80 10.82 10.31
C PHE A 185 -18.77 11.08 11.48
N GLN A 186 -19.92 11.68 11.22
CA GLN A 186 -20.94 11.91 12.25
C GLN A 186 -21.51 10.62 12.85
N ALA A 187 -21.55 9.53 12.07
CA ALA A 187 -22.03 8.23 12.51
C ALA A 187 -21.06 7.46 13.43
N LEU A 188 -19.82 7.95 13.56
CA LEU A 188 -18.85 7.40 14.51
C LEU A 188 -19.28 7.72 15.95
N SER A 189 -18.88 6.87 16.91
CA SER A 189 -18.95 7.20 18.33
C SER A 189 -18.09 8.44 18.65
N ASP A 190 -18.31 9.06 19.78
CA ASP A 190 -17.52 10.24 20.15
C ASP A 190 -16.06 9.86 20.41
N ASP A 191 -15.80 8.68 20.97
CA ASP A 191 -14.45 8.15 21.17
C ASP A 191 -13.76 7.88 19.82
N ASP A 192 -14.46 7.27 18.84
CA ASP A 192 -13.91 7.03 17.52
C ASP A 192 -13.62 8.33 16.77
N LYS A 193 -14.47 9.35 16.89
CA LYS A 193 -14.21 10.69 16.32
C LYS A 193 -12.95 11.30 16.92
N TYR A 194 -12.82 11.21 18.26
CA TYR A 194 -11.67 11.74 18.97
C TYR A 194 -10.38 11.02 18.54
N ASN A 195 -10.38 9.69 18.58
CA ASN A 195 -9.27 8.86 18.17
C ASN A 195 -8.89 9.10 16.70
N GLN A 196 -9.88 9.27 15.81
CA GLN A 196 -9.63 9.56 14.39
C GLN A 196 -8.95 10.92 14.20
N ILE A 197 -9.38 11.95 14.93
CA ILE A 197 -8.74 13.28 14.86
C ILE A 197 -7.33 13.21 15.41
N GLN A 198 -7.09 12.53 16.52
CA GLN A 198 -5.77 12.37 17.10
C GLN A 198 -4.82 11.64 16.13
N LEU A 199 -5.25 10.50 15.56
CA LEU A 199 -4.45 9.74 14.61
C LEU A 199 -4.03 10.57 13.38
N MET A 200 -4.88 11.52 12.95
CA MET A 200 -4.62 12.36 11.78
C MET A 200 -3.77 13.59 12.06
N THR A 201 -3.65 13.99 13.31
CA THR A 201 -3.05 15.29 13.68
C THR A 201 -1.88 15.19 14.66
N MET A 202 -1.76 14.10 15.42
CA MET A 202 -0.67 13.88 16.37
C MET A 202 0.50 13.16 15.72
N SER A 203 1.66 13.22 16.37
CA SER A 203 2.75 12.32 16.04
C SER A 203 2.42 10.88 16.47
N ALA A 204 3.03 9.88 15.82
CA ALA A 204 2.84 8.49 16.22
C ALA A 204 3.29 8.23 17.65
N VAL A 205 4.32 8.92 18.14
CA VAL A 205 4.79 8.81 19.53
C VAL A 205 3.74 9.30 20.49
N ASP A 206 3.28 10.56 20.34
CA ASP A 206 2.29 11.15 21.23
C ASP A 206 0.96 10.38 21.24
N PHE A 207 0.60 9.77 20.09
CA PHE A 207 -0.59 8.93 20.01
C PHE A 207 -0.42 7.62 20.77
N LEU A 208 0.75 6.96 20.60
CA LEU A 208 1.02 5.69 21.27
C LEU A 208 1.25 5.82 22.77
N ASP A 209 1.78 6.95 23.24
CA ASP A 209 1.99 7.23 24.68
C ASP A 209 0.67 7.34 25.48
N GLN A 210 -0.48 7.32 24.82
CA GLN A 210 -1.80 7.36 25.47
C GLN A 210 -2.33 5.97 25.84
N TRP A 211 -1.69 4.93 25.34
CA TRP A 211 -2.08 3.52 25.52
C TRP A 211 -1.13 2.82 26.48
#